data_63fe49abd1f897d49f19f8591a5ef0ce
#
_entry.id   63fe49abd1f897d49f19f8591a5ef0ce
#
_cell.length_a   1.000
_cell.length_b   1.000
_cell.length_c   1.000
_cell.angle_alpha   90.00
_cell.angle_beta   90.00
_cell.angle_gamma   90.00
#
_symmetry.space_group_name_H-M   'P 1'
#
loop_
_entity.id
_entity.type
_entity.pdbx_description
1 polymer ?
#
loop_
_entity_poly.entity_id
_entity_poly.type
_entity_poly.pdbx_seq_one_letter_code
_entity_poly.pdbx_strand_id
1 'polypeptide(L)'
;MKIYIDFDDVICETAKYFTKIAKELFNIDVPYREVQFFNLQKSFDLSGEQYDELMKAGHIPENLLDYEETPGASEVINKWVDEGHEVFVVTGRPFDSYEPSRRWLDEHHLNRLPIYFVDKYGREMFKQDHTYNLTLEELYCMHFDFAIEDSPAAFEHVQHFKDCKVAVYDRPWNKQVEFPDESFVRCLDWKEIDRLWQQQVAFQTVDLSI
;
A
#
# COMPACT_ATOMS: atom_id res chain seq x y z
N MET A 1 3.40 -17.47 -8.77
CA MET A 1 2.48 -16.96 -7.74
C MET A 1 2.22 -15.48 -7.99
N LYS A 2 1.03 -15.00 -7.61
CA LYS A 2 0.64 -13.59 -7.75
C LYS A 2 0.69 -12.86 -6.43
N ILE A 3 1.31 -11.69 -6.41
CA ILE A 3 1.54 -10.89 -5.21
C ILE A 3 0.88 -9.51 -5.38
N TYR A 4 0.03 -9.15 -4.44
CA TYR A 4 -0.55 -7.83 -4.28
C TYR A 4 0.32 -7.00 -3.33
N ILE A 5 0.66 -5.77 -3.71
CA ILE A 5 1.38 -4.83 -2.83
C ILE A 5 0.65 -3.48 -2.85
N ASP A 6 0.26 -2.97 -1.69
CA ASP A 6 -0.17 -1.58 -1.60
C ASP A 6 1.01 -0.62 -1.84
N PHE A 7 0.72 0.62 -2.23
CA PHE A 7 1.75 1.60 -2.54
C PHE A 7 2.14 2.43 -1.31
N ASP A 8 1.13 3.10 -0.72
CA ASP A 8 1.33 4.08 0.34
C ASP A 8 1.62 3.40 1.67
N ASP A 9 2.68 3.85 2.35
CA ASP A 9 3.12 3.29 3.62
C ASP A 9 3.47 1.78 3.61
N VAL A 10 3.58 1.21 2.41
CA VAL A 10 4.12 -0.14 2.15
C VAL A 10 5.39 -0.05 1.31
N ILE A 11 5.33 0.52 0.09
CA ILE A 11 6.51 0.71 -0.77
C ILE A 11 7.18 2.06 -0.47
N CYS A 12 6.42 3.10 -0.19
CA CYS A 12 6.92 4.43 0.15
C CYS A 12 6.37 4.95 1.47
N GLU A 13 7.05 5.92 2.08
CA GLU A 13 6.78 6.47 3.41
C GLU A 13 5.83 7.67 3.33
N THR A 14 4.61 7.46 2.84
CA THR A 14 3.61 8.51 2.54
C THR A 14 3.21 9.31 3.77
N ALA A 15 2.82 8.66 4.87
CA ALA A 15 2.34 9.36 6.07
C ALA A 15 3.44 10.19 6.74
N LYS A 16 4.71 9.78 6.65
CA LYS A 16 5.84 10.62 7.10
C LYS A 16 5.92 11.92 6.32
N TYR A 17 5.63 11.88 5.02
CA TYR A 17 5.62 13.08 4.21
C TYR A 17 4.43 13.97 4.55
N PHE A 18 3.25 13.40 4.77
CA PHE A 18 2.07 14.14 5.21
C PHE A 18 2.26 14.86 6.55
N THR A 19 3.06 14.32 7.49
CA THR A 19 3.40 15.05 8.72
C THR A 19 4.20 16.34 8.43
N LYS A 20 5.11 16.27 7.44
CA LYS A 20 5.89 17.46 7.00
C LYS A 20 4.96 18.51 6.38
N ILE A 21 4.09 18.10 5.45
CA ILE A 21 3.13 18.99 4.79
C ILE A 21 2.16 19.65 5.81
N ALA A 22 1.63 18.88 6.75
CA ALA A 22 0.72 19.41 7.78
C ALA A 22 1.42 20.47 8.64
N LYS A 23 2.70 20.27 8.94
CA LYS A 23 3.51 21.28 9.64
C LYS A 23 3.73 22.55 8.81
N GLU A 24 4.03 22.40 7.52
CA GLU A 24 4.26 23.53 6.62
C GLU A 24 3.00 24.35 6.36
N LEU A 25 1.88 23.69 6.06
CA LEU A 25 0.62 24.37 5.71
C LEU A 25 -0.10 24.96 6.92
N PHE A 26 -0.14 24.22 8.05
CA PHE A 26 -1.03 24.51 9.16
C PHE A 26 -0.29 24.75 10.48
N ASN A 27 1.05 24.62 10.50
CA ASN A 27 1.87 24.60 11.72
C ASN A 27 1.43 23.52 12.73
N ILE A 28 0.90 22.39 12.22
CA ILE A 28 0.51 21.22 13.00
C ILE A 28 1.69 20.25 13.02
N ASP A 29 2.30 20.07 14.19
CA ASP A 29 3.50 19.26 14.39
C ASP A 29 3.14 17.94 15.11
N VAL A 30 2.67 16.96 14.36
CA VAL A 30 2.40 15.62 14.86
C VAL A 30 3.55 14.70 14.44
N PRO A 31 4.34 14.17 15.39
CA PRO A 31 5.39 13.20 15.07
C PRO A 31 4.78 11.94 14.42
N TYR A 32 5.45 11.38 13.39
CA TYR A 32 4.96 10.20 12.69
C TYR A 32 4.52 9.05 13.63
N ARG A 33 5.29 8.76 14.69
CA ARG A 33 4.97 7.72 15.67
C ARG A 33 3.64 7.94 16.42
N GLU A 34 3.09 9.16 16.36
CA GLU A 34 1.86 9.59 17.02
C GLU A 34 0.67 9.66 16.06
N VAL A 35 0.84 9.26 14.79
CA VAL A 35 -0.24 9.12 13.81
C VAL A 35 -1.05 7.86 14.14
N GLN A 36 -2.04 7.99 15.03
CA GLN A 36 -2.77 6.83 15.60
C GLN A 36 -3.90 6.30 14.73
N PHE A 37 -4.34 7.08 13.76
CA PHE A 37 -5.46 6.70 12.89
C PHE A 37 -5.00 6.74 11.42
N PHE A 38 -5.44 5.76 10.63
CA PHE A 38 -5.25 5.77 9.18
C PHE A 38 -5.88 7.02 8.54
N ASN A 39 -7.03 7.47 9.05
CA ASN A 39 -7.60 8.75 8.66
C ASN A 39 -6.78 9.91 9.23
N LEU A 40 -5.99 10.58 8.36
CA LEU A 40 -5.12 11.69 8.74
C LEU A 40 -5.88 12.93 9.23
N GLN A 41 -7.13 13.16 8.79
CA GLN A 41 -7.97 14.21 9.33
C GLN A 41 -8.12 14.06 10.85
N LYS A 42 -8.35 12.81 11.29
CA LYS A 42 -8.50 12.49 12.71
C LYS A 42 -7.16 12.52 13.45
N SER A 43 -6.09 12.04 12.82
CA SER A 43 -4.76 12.00 13.43
C SER A 43 -4.17 13.39 13.67
N PHE A 44 -4.48 14.34 12.81
CA PHE A 44 -3.96 15.71 12.87
C PHE A 44 -4.98 16.72 13.41
N ASP A 45 -6.19 16.28 13.78
CA ASP A 45 -7.30 17.13 14.23
C ASP A 45 -7.63 18.26 13.23
N LEU A 46 -7.73 17.91 11.95
CA LEU A 46 -7.97 18.86 10.86
C LEU A 46 -9.46 19.15 10.65
N SER A 47 -9.78 20.39 10.27
CA SER A 47 -11.07 20.67 9.62
C SER A 47 -11.20 19.95 8.28
N GLY A 48 -12.43 19.85 7.73
CA GLY A 48 -12.63 19.27 6.40
C GLY A 48 -11.83 20.00 5.32
N GLU A 49 -11.83 21.34 5.35
CA GLU A 49 -11.09 22.17 4.39
C GLU A 49 -9.57 21.95 4.48
N GLN A 50 -9.02 21.87 5.69
CA GLN A 50 -7.60 21.59 5.90
C GLN A 50 -7.24 20.17 5.44
N TYR A 51 -8.12 19.19 5.65
CA TYR A 51 -7.89 17.84 5.17
C TYR A 51 -7.86 17.78 3.64
N ASP A 52 -8.80 18.45 2.97
CA ASP A 52 -8.84 18.53 1.51
C ASP A 52 -7.59 19.23 0.94
N GLU A 53 -7.13 20.29 1.61
CA GLU A 53 -5.89 20.99 1.24
C GLU A 53 -4.66 20.10 1.43
N LEU A 54 -4.57 19.40 2.56
CA LEU A 54 -3.50 18.43 2.85
C LEU A 54 -3.44 17.33 1.79
N MET A 55 -4.59 16.73 1.46
CA MET A 55 -4.68 15.68 0.46
C MET A 55 -4.30 16.15 -0.94
N LYS A 56 -4.71 17.35 -1.32
CA LYS A 56 -4.26 17.97 -2.58
C LYS A 56 -2.75 18.17 -2.60
N ALA A 57 -2.19 18.77 -1.54
CA ALA A 57 -0.75 19.02 -1.45
C ALA A 57 0.06 17.70 -1.52
N GLY A 58 -0.38 16.64 -0.83
CA GLY A 58 0.31 15.34 -0.85
C GLY A 58 0.30 14.66 -2.21
N HIS A 59 -0.69 14.93 -3.06
CA HIS A 59 -0.80 14.26 -4.36
C HIS A 59 -0.31 15.08 -5.56
N ILE A 60 0.26 16.29 -5.34
CA ILE A 60 0.91 16.99 -6.45
C ILE A 60 2.20 16.24 -6.87
N PRO A 61 2.57 16.28 -8.17
CA PRO A 61 3.72 15.51 -8.67
C PRO A 61 5.02 15.77 -7.93
N GLU A 62 5.31 17.02 -7.57
CA GLU A 62 6.53 17.43 -6.90
C GLU A 62 6.67 16.75 -5.53
N ASN A 63 5.60 16.75 -4.74
CA ASN A 63 5.59 16.13 -3.41
C ASN A 63 5.59 14.60 -3.49
N LEU A 64 4.86 14.04 -4.44
CA LEU A 64 4.72 12.60 -4.60
C LEU A 64 6.06 11.95 -5.00
N LEU A 65 6.85 12.63 -5.81
CA LEU A 65 8.18 12.16 -6.22
C LEU A 65 9.23 12.26 -5.09
N ASP A 66 8.98 13.10 -4.08
CA ASP A 66 9.86 13.25 -2.93
C ASP A 66 9.61 12.20 -1.82
N TYR A 67 8.61 11.33 -1.97
CA TYR A 67 8.36 10.27 -0.98
C TYR A 67 9.55 9.32 -0.91
N GLU A 68 10.05 9.11 0.31
CA GLU A 68 11.14 8.18 0.56
C GLU A 68 10.66 6.73 0.35
N GLU A 69 11.50 5.89 -0.22
CA GLU A 69 11.24 4.45 -0.27
C GLU A 69 11.25 3.86 1.15
N THR A 70 10.31 2.95 1.41
CA THR A 70 10.35 2.12 2.63
C THR A 70 11.59 1.20 2.56
N PRO A 71 12.45 1.21 3.59
CA PRO A 71 13.75 0.54 3.52
C PRO A 71 13.66 -0.95 3.14
N GLY A 72 14.29 -1.32 2.04
CA GLY A 72 14.37 -2.69 1.52
C GLY A 72 13.22 -3.10 0.60
N ALA A 73 12.26 -2.22 0.31
CA ALA A 73 11.12 -2.54 -0.54
C ALA A 73 11.57 -2.95 -1.95
N SER A 74 12.29 -2.10 -2.65
CA SER A 74 12.72 -2.37 -4.03
C SER A 74 13.65 -3.58 -4.14
N GLU A 75 14.52 -3.81 -3.16
CA GLU A 75 15.41 -4.98 -3.13
C GLU A 75 14.61 -6.29 -3.09
N VAL A 76 13.66 -6.39 -2.14
CA VAL A 76 12.84 -7.60 -1.95
C VAL A 76 11.88 -7.81 -3.14
N ILE A 77 11.23 -6.75 -3.60
CA ILE A 77 10.28 -6.83 -4.71
C ILE A 77 10.99 -7.27 -5.99
N ASN A 78 12.14 -6.68 -6.33
CA ASN A 78 12.91 -7.07 -7.52
C ASN A 78 13.38 -8.52 -7.44
N LYS A 79 13.82 -9.00 -6.26
CA LYS A 79 14.15 -10.40 -6.04
C LYS A 79 12.97 -11.32 -6.41
N TRP A 80 11.76 -11.02 -5.95
CA TRP A 80 10.57 -11.83 -6.27
C TRP A 80 10.22 -11.82 -7.76
N VAL A 81 10.37 -10.66 -8.42
CA VAL A 81 10.17 -10.57 -9.89
C VAL A 81 11.23 -11.38 -10.63
N ASP A 82 12.50 -11.37 -10.17
CA ASP A 82 13.59 -12.16 -10.77
C ASP A 82 13.41 -13.66 -10.53
N GLU A 83 12.76 -14.07 -9.44
CA GLU A 83 12.34 -15.44 -9.14
C GLU A 83 11.14 -15.90 -9.99
N GLY A 84 10.56 -15.02 -10.83
CA GLY A 84 9.47 -15.30 -11.75
C GLY A 84 8.07 -15.18 -11.16
N HIS A 85 7.92 -14.42 -10.06
CA HIS A 85 6.61 -14.14 -9.49
C HIS A 85 5.95 -12.93 -10.19
N GLU A 86 4.62 -12.95 -10.25
CA GLU A 86 3.82 -11.84 -10.79
C GLU A 86 3.49 -10.86 -9.66
N VAL A 87 4.16 -9.71 -9.64
CA VAL A 87 3.99 -8.69 -8.60
C VAL A 87 3.20 -7.51 -9.13
N PHE A 88 2.17 -7.10 -8.42
CA PHE A 88 1.25 -6.04 -8.79
C PHE A 88 1.18 -4.97 -7.71
N VAL A 89 1.36 -3.72 -8.09
CA VAL A 89 1.06 -2.59 -7.21
C VAL A 89 -0.43 -2.24 -7.35
N VAL A 90 -1.14 -2.20 -6.22
CA VAL A 90 -2.59 -1.90 -6.19
C VAL A 90 -2.82 -0.78 -5.19
N THR A 91 -3.05 0.43 -5.69
CA THR A 91 -3.13 1.64 -4.88
C THR A 91 -4.54 2.21 -4.78
N GLY A 92 -4.85 2.81 -3.63
CA GLY A 92 -6.04 3.65 -3.42
C GLY A 92 -5.85 5.12 -3.77
N ARG A 93 -4.74 5.50 -4.42
CA ARG A 93 -4.49 6.88 -4.88
C ARG A 93 -5.50 7.31 -5.93
N PRO A 94 -5.80 8.62 -6.05
CA PRO A 94 -6.55 9.15 -7.20
C PRO A 94 -5.83 8.85 -8.51
N PHE A 95 -6.59 8.53 -9.57
CA PHE A 95 -6.00 8.21 -10.88
C PHE A 95 -5.18 9.38 -11.49
N ASP A 96 -5.52 10.62 -11.14
CA ASP A 96 -4.75 11.79 -11.57
C ASP A 96 -3.29 11.75 -11.09
N SER A 97 -2.97 10.88 -10.11
CA SER A 97 -1.60 10.61 -9.64
C SER A 97 -0.89 9.49 -10.41
N TYR A 98 -1.46 8.97 -11.51
CA TYR A 98 -0.86 7.86 -12.29
C TYR A 98 0.56 8.18 -12.76
N GLU A 99 0.73 9.28 -13.49
CA GLU A 99 2.02 9.64 -14.07
C GLU A 99 3.12 9.84 -13.00
N PRO A 100 2.91 10.61 -11.92
CA PRO A 100 3.92 10.73 -10.89
C PRO A 100 4.14 9.41 -10.12
N SER A 101 3.10 8.60 -9.89
CA SER A 101 3.26 7.28 -9.25
C SER A 101 4.07 6.33 -10.12
N ARG A 102 3.82 6.30 -11.43
CA ARG A 102 4.59 5.49 -12.38
C ARG A 102 6.06 5.93 -12.40
N ARG A 103 6.28 7.25 -12.50
CA ARG A 103 7.62 7.82 -12.50
C ARG A 103 8.37 7.51 -11.20
N TRP A 104 7.71 7.59 -10.06
CA TRP A 104 8.30 7.23 -8.77
C TRP A 104 8.77 5.76 -8.76
N LEU A 105 7.94 4.83 -9.24
CA LEU A 105 8.32 3.42 -9.37
C LEU A 105 9.51 3.22 -10.31
N ASP A 106 9.58 3.97 -11.41
CA ASP A 106 10.69 3.90 -12.37
C ASP A 106 12.00 4.39 -11.73
N GLU A 107 11.96 5.51 -11.00
CA GLU A 107 13.12 6.09 -10.31
C GLU A 107 13.64 5.19 -9.17
N HIS A 108 12.76 4.34 -8.59
CA HIS A 108 13.12 3.36 -7.55
C HIS A 108 13.33 1.94 -8.11
N HIS A 109 13.63 1.81 -9.41
CA HIS A 109 13.92 0.52 -10.07
C HIS A 109 12.78 -0.51 -10.03
N LEU A 110 11.54 -0.06 -9.89
CA LEU A 110 10.32 -0.87 -9.88
C LEU A 110 9.52 -0.74 -11.19
N ASN A 111 10.20 -0.42 -12.29
CA ASN A 111 9.63 -0.16 -13.61
C ASN A 111 8.94 -1.38 -14.25
N ARG A 112 9.23 -2.59 -13.76
CA ARG A 112 8.61 -3.84 -14.24
C ARG A 112 7.22 -4.10 -13.66
N LEU A 113 6.83 -3.38 -12.61
CA LEU A 113 5.58 -3.64 -11.91
C LEU A 113 4.40 -2.97 -12.62
N PRO A 114 3.33 -3.71 -12.94
CA PRO A 114 2.06 -3.10 -13.26
C PRO A 114 1.50 -2.39 -12.02
N ILE A 115 0.86 -1.23 -12.25
CA ILE A 115 0.17 -0.47 -11.21
C ILE A 115 -1.30 -0.36 -11.57
N TYR A 116 -2.17 -0.67 -10.61
CA TYR A 116 -3.61 -0.56 -10.71
C TYR A 116 -4.16 0.37 -9.63
N PHE A 117 -5.13 1.19 -10.03
CA PHE A 117 -5.83 2.13 -9.16
C PHE A 117 -7.21 1.55 -8.83
N VAL A 118 -7.51 1.46 -7.54
CA VAL A 118 -8.76 0.87 -7.05
C VAL A 118 -9.34 1.75 -5.96
N ASP A 119 -10.62 2.07 -6.07
CA ASP A 119 -11.31 2.77 -4.98
C ASP A 119 -11.54 1.83 -3.79
N LYS A 120 -10.54 1.70 -2.94
CA LYS A 120 -10.60 0.91 -1.70
C LYS A 120 -11.36 1.62 -0.56
N TYR A 121 -11.75 2.89 -0.75
CA TYR A 121 -12.22 3.75 0.34
C TYR A 121 -13.54 4.47 0.06
N GLY A 122 -14.23 4.15 -1.05
CA GLY A 122 -15.49 4.77 -1.45
C GLY A 122 -15.38 6.27 -1.76
N ARG A 123 -14.29 6.69 -2.42
CA ARG A 123 -14.05 8.10 -2.75
C ARG A 123 -14.64 8.46 -4.10
N GLU A 124 -15.41 9.55 -4.18
CA GLU A 124 -16.07 10.03 -5.42
C GLU A 124 -15.11 10.41 -6.56
N MET A 125 -13.80 10.55 -6.28
CA MET A 125 -12.79 10.99 -7.24
C MET A 125 -12.33 9.91 -8.23
N PHE A 126 -12.77 8.66 -8.08
CA PHE A 126 -12.43 7.58 -9.01
C PHE A 126 -13.34 7.63 -10.25
N LYS A 127 -12.79 8.15 -11.33
CA LYS A 127 -13.44 8.05 -12.66
C LYS A 127 -13.07 6.70 -13.27
N GLN A 128 -14.07 5.89 -13.60
CA GLN A 128 -13.94 4.50 -14.02
C GLN A 128 -13.39 4.26 -15.43
N ASP A 129 -13.02 5.27 -16.18
CA ASP A 129 -12.77 5.16 -17.63
C ASP A 129 -11.30 4.96 -18.04
N HIS A 130 -10.43 4.44 -17.14
CA HIS A 130 -9.02 4.26 -17.47
C HIS A 130 -8.59 2.79 -17.42
N THR A 131 -7.73 2.39 -18.37
CA THR A 131 -7.17 1.03 -18.49
C THR A 131 -6.48 0.50 -17.23
N TYR A 132 -6.01 1.39 -16.36
CA TYR A 132 -5.32 1.05 -15.11
C TYR A 132 -6.21 1.18 -13.86
N ASN A 133 -7.48 1.56 -14.02
CA ASN A 133 -8.46 1.53 -12.95
C ASN A 133 -9.16 0.17 -12.95
N LEU A 134 -9.24 -0.44 -11.78
CA LEU A 134 -10.04 -1.64 -11.57
C LEU A 134 -11.21 -1.32 -10.63
N THR A 135 -12.33 -1.94 -10.90
CA THR A 135 -13.40 -2.07 -9.92
C THR A 135 -12.99 -3.04 -8.82
N LEU A 136 -13.67 -3.01 -7.68
CA LEU A 136 -13.43 -4.00 -6.62
C LEU A 136 -13.71 -5.43 -7.10
N GLU A 137 -14.76 -5.62 -7.92
CA GLU A 137 -15.10 -6.93 -8.49
C GLU A 137 -13.97 -7.46 -9.41
N GLU A 138 -13.39 -6.60 -10.25
CA GLU A 138 -12.24 -6.98 -11.08
C GLU A 138 -11.03 -7.33 -10.24
N LEU A 139 -10.74 -6.53 -9.19
CA LEU A 139 -9.67 -6.82 -8.23
C LEU A 139 -9.86 -8.19 -7.58
N TYR A 140 -11.07 -8.50 -7.10
CA TYR A 140 -11.35 -9.80 -6.45
C TYR A 140 -11.22 -10.99 -7.41
N CYS A 141 -11.42 -10.78 -8.72
CA CYS A 141 -11.20 -11.80 -9.74
C CYS A 141 -9.71 -12.07 -10.04
N MET A 142 -8.78 -11.23 -9.59
CA MET A 142 -7.35 -11.40 -9.90
C MET A 142 -6.71 -12.59 -9.16
N HIS A 143 -7.24 -13.01 -8.03
CA HIS A 143 -6.74 -14.11 -7.19
C HIS A 143 -5.26 -13.97 -6.85
N PHE A 144 -4.95 -13.39 -5.71
CA PHE A 144 -3.60 -13.25 -5.20
C PHE A 144 -3.26 -14.35 -4.18
N ASP A 145 -2.02 -14.83 -4.23
CA ASP A 145 -1.49 -15.84 -3.29
C ASP A 145 -0.91 -15.19 -2.02
N PHE A 146 -0.47 -13.93 -2.16
CA PHE A 146 0.14 -13.13 -1.10
C PHE A 146 -0.25 -11.68 -1.25
N ALA A 147 -0.49 -11.00 -0.14
CA ALA A 147 -0.80 -9.58 -0.13
C ALA A 147 0.01 -8.84 0.93
N ILE A 148 0.41 -7.62 0.64
CA ILE A 148 1.05 -6.71 1.60
C ILE A 148 0.20 -5.45 1.71
N GLU A 149 -0.26 -5.14 2.92
CA GLU A 149 -1.18 -4.04 3.19
C GLU A 149 -0.89 -3.44 4.58
N ASP A 150 -1.10 -2.14 4.77
CA ASP A 150 -0.97 -1.47 6.07
C ASP A 150 -2.28 -0.90 6.60
N SER A 151 -3.24 -0.67 5.69
CA SER A 151 -4.50 -0.01 5.99
C SER A 151 -5.56 -0.96 6.54
N PRO A 152 -6.03 -0.77 7.78
CA PRO A 152 -7.14 -1.55 8.32
C PRO A 152 -8.42 -1.45 7.48
N ALA A 153 -8.63 -0.32 6.79
CA ALA A 153 -9.79 -0.14 5.92
C ALA A 153 -9.74 -0.98 4.64
N ALA A 154 -8.54 -1.42 4.23
CA ALA A 154 -8.37 -2.28 3.06
C ALA A 154 -8.40 -3.79 3.41
N PHE A 155 -8.37 -4.18 4.69
CA PHE A 155 -8.35 -5.59 5.08
C PHE A 155 -9.59 -6.35 4.58
N GLU A 156 -10.76 -5.71 4.56
CA GLU A 156 -11.98 -6.32 4.02
C GLU A 156 -11.85 -6.69 2.54
N HIS A 157 -11.06 -5.93 1.77
CA HIS A 157 -10.85 -6.21 0.35
C HIS A 157 -9.89 -7.37 0.15
N VAL A 158 -8.77 -7.42 0.88
CA VAL A 158 -7.81 -8.53 0.74
C VAL A 158 -8.34 -9.85 1.28
N GLN A 159 -9.34 -9.84 2.16
CA GLN A 159 -10.06 -11.05 2.60
C GLN A 159 -10.83 -11.76 1.48
N HIS A 160 -11.15 -11.07 0.37
CA HIS A 160 -11.76 -11.70 -0.80
C HIS A 160 -10.79 -12.61 -1.57
N PHE A 161 -9.49 -12.50 -1.34
CA PHE A 161 -8.50 -13.37 -1.97
C PHE A 161 -8.43 -14.70 -1.23
N LYS A 162 -9.04 -15.72 -1.82
CA LYS A 162 -9.10 -17.06 -1.22
C LYS A 162 -7.69 -17.64 -1.09
N ASP A 163 -7.40 -18.22 0.07
CA ASP A 163 -6.13 -18.87 0.40
C ASP A 163 -4.90 -17.93 0.33
N CYS A 164 -5.14 -16.60 0.36
CA CYS A 164 -4.11 -15.58 0.34
C CYS A 164 -3.52 -15.36 1.75
N LYS A 165 -2.19 -15.36 1.85
CA LYS A 165 -1.49 -14.93 3.07
C LYS A 165 -1.28 -13.42 3.03
N VAL A 166 -1.59 -12.72 4.13
CA VAL A 166 -1.54 -11.26 4.20
C VAL A 166 -0.45 -10.83 5.17
N ALA A 167 0.58 -10.17 4.67
CA ALA A 167 1.55 -9.46 5.48
C ALA A 167 1.01 -8.07 5.81
N VAL A 168 0.73 -7.82 7.08
CA VAL A 168 0.35 -6.48 7.55
C VAL A 168 1.60 -5.72 7.93
N TYR A 169 1.95 -4.70 7.14
CA TYR A 169 3.11 -3.87 7.46
C TYR A 169 2.83 -3.04 8.72
N ASP A 170 3.70 -3.16 9.76
CA ASP A 170 3.49 -2.48 11.04
C ASP A 170 3.60 -0.96 10.88
N ARG A 171 2.51 -0.28 11.17
CA ARG A 171 2.41 1.18 11.12
C ARG A 171 1.75 1.70 12.40
N PRO A 172 1.97 2.97 12.81
CA PRO A 172 1.42 3.50 14.05
C PRO A 172 -0.09 3.33 14.18
N TRP A 173 -0.84 3.47 13.08
CA TRP A 173 -2.31 3.40 13.05
C TRP A 173 -2.88 1.99 13.07
N ASN A 174 -2.09 0.96 12.80
CA ASN A 174 -2.58 -0.41 12.82
C ASN A 174 -2.10 -1.25 14.02
N LYS A 175 -1.30 -0.69 14.93
CA LYS A 175 -0.70 -1.43 16.05
C LYS A 175 -1.68 -2.15 16.97
N GLN A 176 -2.86 -1.57 17.16
CA GLN A 176 -3.89 -2.10 18.06
C GLN A 176 -5.04 -2.76 17.32
N VAL A 177 -4.93 -2.91 15.98
CA VAL A 177 -5.96 -3.53 15.16
C VAL A 177 -5.92 -5.04 15.35
N GLU A 178 -7.08 -5.62 15.66
CA GLU A 178 -7.29 -7.06 15.61
C GLU A 178 -7.43 -7.50 14.15
N PHE A 179 -6.77 -8.59 13.80
CA PHE A 179 -6.81 -9.11 12.44
C PHE A 179 -8.08 -9.94 12.22
N PRO A 180 -8.60 -9.95 10.99
CA PRO A 180 -9.80 -10.70 10.64
C PRO A 180 -9.68 -12.21 10.91
N ASP A 181 -8.53 -12.80 10.63
CA ASP A 181 -8.24 -14.22 10.82
C ASP A 181 -6.72 -14.51 10.83
N GLU A 182 -6.34 -15.78 10.90
CA GLU A 182 -4.96 -16.26 10.96
C GLU A 182 -4.14 -16.13 9.65
N SER A 183 -4.78 -15.75 8.55
CA SER A 183 -4.06 -15.46 7.31
C SER A 183 -3.29 -14.14 7.39
N PHE A 184 -3.70 -13.24 8.28
CA PHE A 184 -3.05 -11.95 8.51
C PHE A 184 -1.89 -12.09 9.50
N VAL A 185 -0.70 -11.65 9.10
CA VAL A 185 0.51 -11.70 9.91
C VAL A 185 1.17 -10.33 9.92
N ARG A 186 1.41 -9.79 11.13
CA ARG A 186 2.14 -8.54 11.30
C ARG A 186 3.61 -8.72 10.94
N CYS A 187 4.15 -7.81 10.12
CA CYS A 187 5.55 -7.74 9.74
C CYS A 187 6.08 -6.32 10.04
N LEU A 188 7.23 -6.24 10.69
CA LEU A 188 7.83 -4.97 11.13
C LEU A 188 8.61 -4.28 10.00
N ASP A 189 9.10 -5.06 9.05
CA ASP A 189 9.91 -4.59 7.93
C ASP A 189 9.84 -5.53 6.72
N TRP A 190 10.46 -5.12 5.61
CA TRP A 190 10.53 -5.91 4.39
C TRP A 190 11.29 -7.22 4.53
N LYS A 191 12.17 -7.36 5.52
CA LYS A 191 12.88 -8.63 5.79
C LYS A 191 11.94 -9.67 6.43
N GLU A 192 11.04 -9.21 7.29
CA GLU A 192 10.01 -10.08 7.87
C GLU A 192 8.97 -10.47 6.83
N ILE A 193 8.59 -9.53 5.93
CA ILE A 193 7.71 -9.82 4.80
C ILE A 193 8.33 -10.87 3.88
N ASP A 194 9.61 -10.71 3.49
CA ASP A 194 10.30 -11.70 2.65
C ASP A 194 10.39 -13.07 3.35
N ARG A 195 10.63 -13.09 4.65
CA ARG A 195 10.65 -14.36 5.42
C ARG A 195 9.28 -15.05 5.41
N LEU A 196 8.19 -14.29 5.61
CA LEU A 196 6.83 -14.82 5.55
C LEU A 196 6.49 -15.32 4.15
N TRP A 197 6.89 -14.58 3.11
CA TRP A 197 6.75 -15.00 1.72
C TRP A 197 7.48 -16.32 1.42
N GLN A 198 8.73 -16.48 1.84
CA GLN A 198 9.50 -17.73 1.65
C GLN A 198 8.81 -18.93 2.33
N GLN A 199 8.19 -18.73 3.48
CA GLN A 199 7.40 -19.78 4.14
C GLN A 199 6.17 -20.16 3.31
N GLN A 200 5.48 -19.20 2.71
CA GLN A 200 4.32 -19.44 1.85
C GLN A 200 4.71 -20.22 0.57
N VAL A 201 5.81 -19.83 -0.08
CA VAL A 201 6.34 -20.55 -1.24
C VAL A 201 6.70 -22.00 -0.91
N ALA A 202 7.38 -22.24 0.21
CA ALA A 202 7.76 -23.58 0.65
C ALA A 202 6.52 -24.45 0.93
N PHE A 203 5.48 -23.89 1.53
CA PHE A 203 4.23 -24.61 1.82
C PHE A 203 3.53 -25.06 0.53
N GLN A 204 3.36 -24.17 -0.46
CA GLN A 204 2.72 -24.51 -1.73
C GLN A 204 3.52 -25.54 -2.56
N THR A 205 4.85 -25.55 -2.46
CA THR A 205 5.69 -26.50 -3.19
C THR A 205 5.52 -27.93 -2.67
N VAL A 206 5.19 -28.09 -1.39
CA VAL A 206 4.94 -29.42 -0.77
C VAL A 206 3.58 -29.98 -1.22
N ASP A 207 2.53 -29.15 -1.29
CA ASP A 207 1.19 -29.59 -1.69
C ASP A 207 1.11 -30.04 -3.16
N LEU A 208 1.98 -29.53 -4.04
CA LEU A 208 2.04 -29.93 -5.45
C LEU A 208 2.82 -31.23 -5.69
N SER A 209 3.46 -31.79 -4.66
CA SER A 209 4.29 -33.01 -4.75
C SER A 209 3.60 -34.27 -4.21
N ILE A 210 2.33 -34.19 -3.83
CA ILE A 210 1.48 -35.30 -3.38
C ILE A 210 0.41 -35.58 -4.42
#